data_11f7bc3c88ad2a93125f56e9d410b4e2
#
_entry.id   11f7bc3c88ad2a93125f56e9d410b4e2
#
_cell.length_a   1.000
_cell.length_b   1.000
_cell.length_c   1.000
_cell.angle_alpha   90.00
_cell.angle_beta   90.00
_cell.angle_gamma   90.00
#
_symmetry.space_group_name_H-M   'P 1'
#
loop_
_entity.id
_entity.type
_entity.pdbx_description
1 polymer ?
#
loop_
_entity_poly.entity_id
_entity_poly.type
_entity_poly.pdbx_seq_one_letter_code
_entity_poly.pdbx_strand_id
1 'polypeptide(L)'
;MVASQSKSPHVIRTLRIPESLDKALRKVAEEKNTSVNALVEACLTRLIEFDQYMEDLDYGMVRKVFLVKGLEYLTEDEIRELGRWAAMEAGSETLRFYNADGRVDSVLRIYESIISKYGRLYNFRHVMDGRNHTITLSHKMGKNWSIFFAENLKTIFGRIGITLETEISTNLVTGRFVEKQPGSTHR
;
A
#
# COMPACT_ATOMS: atom_id res chain seq x y z
N MET A 1 -12.27 -8.61 -25.57
CA MET A 1 -11.69 -9.94 -25.31
C MET A 1 -11.30 -9.99 -23.84
N VAL A 2 -12.03 -10.74 -23.04
CA VAL A 2 -11.71 -10.93 -21.62
C VAL A 2 -10.53 -11.90 -21.55
N ALA A 3 -9.38 -11.43 -21.07
CA ALA A 3 -8.21 -12.28 -20.86
C ALA A 3 -8.57 -13.35 -19.83
N SER A 4 -8.56 -14.61 -20.23
CA SER A 4 -8.68 -15.76 -19.37
C SER A 4 -7.54 -15.71 -18.34
N GLN A 5 -7.87 -15.44 -17.07
CA GLN A 5 -6.95 -15.64 -15.97
C GLN A 5 -6.64 -17.14 -15.92
N SER A 6 -5.44 -17.53 -16.33
CA SER A 6 -4.94 -18.87 -16.12
C SER A 6 -4.90 -19.12 -14.63
N LYS A 7 -5.76 -19.99 -14.12
CA LYS A 7 -5.70 -20.45 -12.72
C LYS A 7 -4.32 -21.04 -12.47
N SER A 8 -3.56 -20.44 -11.56
CA SER A 8 -2.30 -21.03 -11.09
C SER A 8 -2.55 -22.46 -10.59
N PRO A 9 -1.67 -23.43 -10.90
CA PRO A 9 -1.86 -24.79 -10.44
C PRO A 9 -1.85 -24.84 -8.91
N HIS A 10 -2.85 -25.53 -8.32
CA HIS A 10 -2.93 -25.72 -6.88
C HIS A 10 -2.07 -26.89 -6.45
N VAL A 11 -1.38 -26.76 -5.31
CA VAL A 11 -0.62 -27.82 -4.65
C VAL A 11 -1.28 -28.13 -3.32
N ILE A 12 -1.47 -29.41 -3.03
CA ILE A 12 -2.01 -29.86 -1.73
C ILE A 12 -0.85 -29.98 -0.73
N ARG A 13 -1.02 -29.34 0.45
CA ARG A 13 -0.14 -29.48 1.61
C ARG A 13 -0.95 -29.90 2.83
N THR A 14 -0.46 -30.87 3.58
CA THR A 14 -1.09 -31.33 4.82
C THR A 14 -0.38 -30.69 6.02
N LEU A 15 -1.15 -30.05 6.89
CA LEU A 15 -0.67 -29.42 8.12
C LEU A 15 -1.22 -30.15 9.33
N ARG A 16 -0.38 -30.38 10.35
CA ARG A 16 -0.83 -30.81 11.69
C ARG A 16 -0.87 -29.58 12.59
N ILE A 17 -2.04 -29.27 13.10
CA ILE A 17 -2.26 -28.14 14.00
C ILE A 17 -2.95 -28.62 15.28
N PRO A 18 -2.78 -27.93 16.43
CA PRO A 18 -3.51 -28.21 17.65
C PRO A 18 -5.03 -28.11 17.45
N GLU A 19 -5.80 -28.99 18.13
CA GLU A 19 -7.25 -28.97 18.05
C GLU A 19 -7.85 -27.61 18.47
N SER A 20 -7.24 -26.94 19.46
CA SER A 20 -7.66 -25.60 19.90
C SER A 20 -7.55 -24.55 18.78
N LEU A 21 -6.49 -24.65 17.95
CA LEU A 21 -6.30 -23.76 16.81
C LEU A 21 -7.31 -24.07 15.70
N ASP A 22 -7.59 -25.36 15.40
CA ASP A 22 -8.62 -25.73 14.43
C ASP A 22 -10.01 -25.19 14.83
N LYS A 23 -10.40 -25.36 16.09
CA LYS A 23 -11.66 -24.79 16.61
C LYS A 23 -11.73 -23.28 16.45
N ALA A 24 -10.64 -22.57 16.76
CA ALA A 24 -10.57 -21.11 16.61
C ALA A 24 -10.67 -20.70 15.12
N LEU A 25 -9.99 -21.40 14.22
CA LEU A 25 -10.06 -21.13 12.78
C LEU A 25 -11.46 -21.33 12.22
N ARG A 26 -12.17 -22.40 12.62
CA ARG A 26 -13.58 -22.65 12.21
C ARG A 26 -14.48 -21.51 12.65
N LYS A 27 -14.37 -21.08 13.91
CA LYS A 27 -15.14 -19.95 14.43
C LYS A 27 -14.91 -18.67 13.63
N VAL A 28 -13.65 -18.34 13.35
CA VAL A 28 -13.30 -17.14 12.53
C VAL A 28 -13.80 -17.28 11.10
N ALA A 29 -13.75 -18.49 10.52
CA ALA A 29 -14.28 -18.74 9.18
C ALA A 29 -15.79 -18.51 9.10
N GLU A 30 -16.53 -19.00 10.10
CA GLU A 30 -17.98 -18.76 10.23
C GLU A 30 -18.30 -17.27 10.38
N GLU A 31 -17.63 -16.57 11.32
CA GLU A 31 -17.82 -15.12 11.54
C GLU A 31 -17.54 -14.27 10.29
N LYS A 32 -16.59 -14.71 9.46
CA LYS A 32 -16.21 -14.01 8.21
C LYS A 32 -16.90 -14.53 6.96
N ASN A 33 -17.80 -15.50 7.10
CA ASN A 33 -18.47 -16.17 5.99
C ASN A 33 -17.47 -16.65 4.90
N THR A 34 -16.44 -17.38 5.34
CA THR A 34 -15.39 -17.92 4.48
C THR A 34 -15.01 -19.35 4.89
N SER A 35 -14.09 -19.99 4.17
CA SER A 35 -13.58 -21.32 4.54
C SER A 35 -12.31 -21.23 5.36
N VAL A 36 -12.01 -22.28 6.16
CA VAL A 36 -10.73 -22.41 6.86
C VAL A 36 -9.57 -22.41 5.87
N ASN A 37 -9.70 -23.09 4.72
CA ASN A 37 -8.66 -23.11 3.69
C ASN A 37 -8.37 -21.70 3.16
N ALA A 38 -9.38 -20.89 2.89
CA ALA A 38 -9.20 -19.52 2.44
C ALA A 38 -8.51 -18.64 3.50
N LEU A 39 -8.81 -18.85 4.80
CA LEU A 39 -8.10 -18.16 5.88
C LEU A 39 -6.63 -18.56 5.94
N VAL A 40 -6.32 -19.85 5.83
CA VAL A 40 -4.94 -20.36 5.84
C VAL A 40 -4.18 -19.83 4.62
N GLU A 41 -4.77 -19.89 3.42
CA GLU A 41 -4.18 -19.33 2.21
C GLU A 41 -3.86 -17.84 2.36
N ALA A 42 -4.81 -17.05 2.88
CA ALA A 42 -4.61 -15.63 3.14
C ALA A 42 -3.48 -15.35 4.15
N CYS A 43 -3.37 -16.17 5.21
CA CYS A 43 -2.29 -16.05 6.19
C CYS A 43 -0.93 -16.40 5.57
N LEU A 44 -0.84 -17.48 4.79
CA LEU A 44 0.41 -17.87 4.12
C LEU A 44 0.82 -16.85 3.06
N THR A 45 -0.13 -16.34 2.30
CA THR A 45 0.12 -15.26 1.32
C THR A 45 0.68 -14.03 2.02
N ARG A 46 0.06 -13.61 3.11
CA ARG A 46 0.54 -12.47 3.91
C ARG A 46 1.95 -12.71 4.46
N LEU A 47 2.23 -13.90 4.98
CA LEU A 47 3.56 -14.26 5.47
C LEU A 47 4.62 -14.06 4.38
N ILE A 48 4.36 -14.55 3.16
CA ILE A 48 5.31 -14.47 2.04
C ILE A 48 5.39 -13.07 1.43
N GLU A 49 4.26 -12.36 1.32
CA GLU A 49 4.25 -11.04 0.67
C GLU A 49 4.68 -9.90 1.61
N PHE A 50 4.57 -10.09 2.94
CA PHE A 50 4.75 -9.00 3.88
C PHE A 50 5.48 -9.39 5.18
N ASP A 51 4.93 -10.32 5.99
CA ASP A 51 5.37 -10.51 7.37
C ASP A 51 6.85 -10.98 7.47
N GLN A 52 7.34 -11.78 6.52
CA GLN A 52 8.74 -12.24 6.50
C GLN A 52 9.76 -11.09 6.33
N TYR A 53 9.30 -9.93 5.87
CA TYR A 53 10.15 -8.77 5.60
C TYR A 53 10.06 -7.66 6.67
N MET A 54 9.21 -7.87 7.67
CA MET A 54 8.96 -6.86 8.71
C MET A 54 10.22 -6.51 9.52
N GLU A 55 11.06 -7.51 9.81
CA GLU A 55 12.32 -7.31 10.52
C GLU A 55 13.33 -6.56 9.65
N ASP A 56 13.49 -6.96 8.40
CA ASP A 56 14.44 -6.36 7.47
C ASP A 56 14.12 -4.88 7.17
N LEU A 57 12.85 -4.50 7.23
CA LEU A 57 12.38 -3.14 6.99
C LEU A 57 12.09 -2.35 8.30
N ASP A 58 12.49 -2.89 9.45
CA ASP A 58 12.30 -2.28 10.77
C ASP A 58 10.85 -1.83 11.06
N TYR A 59 9.87 -2.65 10.64
CA TYR A 59 8.47 -2.35 10.88
C TYR A 59 8.05 -2.69 12.31
N GLY A 60 7.42 -1.72 12.99
CA GLY A 60 6.74 -1.91 14.26
C GLY A 60 5.22 -1.83 14.15
N MET A 61 4.52 -2.54 15.03
CA MET A 61 3.06 -2.41 15.16
C MET A 61 2.71 -1.29 16.15
N VAL A 62 2.02 -0.26 15.65
CA VAL A 62 1.53 0.84 16.48
C VAL A 62 0.04 1.11 16.23
N ARG A 63 -0.72 1.46 17.26
CA ARG A 63 -2.12 1.86 17.08
C ARG A 63 -2.21 3.20 16.36
N LYS A 64 -3.06 3.29 15.32
CA LYS A 64 -3.23 4.52 14.52
C LYS A 64 -3.52 5.77 15.35
N VAL A 65 -4.17 5.63 16.51
CA VAL A 65 -4.46 6.78 17.39
C VAL A 65 -3.20 7.51 17.83
N PHE A 66 -2.08 6.81 18.05
CA PHE A 66 -0.80 7.45 18.38
C PHE A 66 -0.22 8.20 17.16
N LEU A 67 -0.33 7.61 15.97
CA LEU A 67 0.10 8.26 14.73
C LEU A 67 -0.71 9.53 14.47
N VAL A 68 -2.04 9.47 14.65
CA VAL A 68 -2.92 10.63 14.51
C VAL A 68 -2.53 11.71 15.49
N LYS A 69 -2.40 11.35 16.77
CA LYS A 69 -2.06 12.29 17.84
C LYS A 69 -0.67 12.91 17.64
N GLY A 70 0.29 12.12 17.14
CA GLY A 70 1.64 12.63 16.86
C GLY A 70 1.65 13.79 15.87
N LEU A 71 0.87 13.72 14.79
CA LEU A 71 0.81 14.80 13.80
C LEU A 71 0.04 16.04 14.28
N GLU A 72 -0.74 15.96 15.37
CA GLU A 72 -1.41 17.14 15.94
C GLU A 72 -0.45 18.10 16.63
N TYR A 73 0.76 17.66 16.99
CA TYR A 73 1.80 18.49 17.60
C TYR A 73 2.67 19.22 16.58
N LEU A 74 2.51 18.93 15.29
CA LEU A 74 3.29 19.52 14.20
C LEU A 74 2.49 20.58 13.46
N THR A 75 3.19 21.60 12.98
CA THR A 75 2.67 22.57 12.02
C THR A 75 2.46 21.92 10.64
N GLU A 76 1.68 22.58 9.78
CA GLU A 76 1.45 22.07 8.42
C GLU A 76 2.75 21.95 7.63
N ASP A 77 3.70 22.86 7.78
CA ASP A 77 4.99 22.84 7.09
C ASP A 77 5.86 21.66 7.57
N GLU A 78 5.90 21.40 8.87
CA GLU A 78 6.59 20.24 9.44
C GLU A 78 5.98 18.91 8.97
N ILE A 79 4.64 18.84 8.85
CA ILE A 79 3.95 17.67 8.31
C ILE A 79 4.34 17.44 6.84
N ARG A 80 4.42 18.50 6.04
CA ARG A 80 4.87 18.41 4.65
C ARG A 80 6.32 17.94 4.55
N GLU A 81 7.19 18.47 5.40
CA GLU A 81 8.59 18.06 5.47
C GLU A 81 8.71 16.59 5.88
N LEU A 82 7.96 16.14 6.90
CA LEU A 82 7.91 14.75 7.32
C LEU A 82 7.42 13.82 6.19
N GLY A 83 6.41 14.26 5.42
CA GLY A 83 5.92 13.51 4.25
C GLY A 83 6.99 13.33 3.17
N ARG A 84 7.76 14.39 2.88
CA ARG A 84 8.89 14.34 1.94
C ARG A 84 10.02 13.45 2.46
N TRP A 85 10.40 13.64 3.72
CA TRP A 85 11.43 12.82 4.37
C TRP A 85 11.05 11.33 4.35
N ALA A 86 9.84 10.98 4.75
CA ALA A 86 9.36 9.59 4.75
C ALA A 86 9.38 8.97 3.35
N ALA A 87 9.12 9.74 2.29
CA ALA A 87 9.21 9.29 0.91
C ALA A 87 10.67 9.05 0.48
N MET A 88 11.57 9.91 0.91
CA MET A 88 13.00 9.85 0.54
C MET A 88 13.73 8.71 1.26
N GLU A 89 13.47 8.52 2.53
CA GLU A 89 14.12 7.49 3.35
C GLU A 89 13.37 6.16 3.29
N ALA A 90 12.29 6.01 4.06
CA ALA A 90 11.56 4.76 4.15
C ALA A 90 10.90 4.32 2.84
N GLY A 91 10.36 5.28 2.06
CA GLY A 91 9.75 4.98 0.77
C GLY A 91 10.77 4.45 -0.24
N SER A 92 11.97 5.01 -0.27
CA SER A 92 13.05 4.57 -1.16
C SER A 92 13.57 3.19 -0.79
N GLU A 93 13.70 2.92 0.49
CA GLU A 93 14.11 1.61 0.99
C GLU A 93 13.06 0.55 0.62
N THR A 94 11.77 0.84 0.86
CA THR A 94 10.67 -0.04 0.48
C THR A 94 10.65 -0.32 -1.03
N LEU A 95 10.77 0.72 -1.88
CA LEU A 95 10.81 0.54 -3.34
C LEU A 95 11.99 -0.33 -3.78
N ARG A 96 13.17 -0.12 -3.21
CA ARG A 96 14.37 -0.89 -3.49
C ARG A 96 14.23 -2.35 -3.04
N PHE A 97 13.67 -2.55 -1.85
CA PHE A 97 13.45 -3.87 -1.27
C PHE A 97 12.52 -4.73 -2.13
N TYR A 98 11.41 -4.16 -2.61
CA TYR A 98 10.48 -4.86 -3.49
C TYR A 98 10.88 -4.80 -4.98
N ASN A 99 12.16 -4.49 -5.28
CA ASN A 99 12.71 -4.42 -6.64
C ASN A 99 11.84 -3.58 -7.59
N ALA A 100 11.35 -2.45 -7.09
CA ALA A 100 10.67 -1.50 -7.94
C ALA A 100 11.67 -0.90 -8.93
N ASP A 101 11.45 -1.17 -10.21
CA ASP A 101 12.32 -0.78 -11.32
C ASP A 101 12.16 0.70 -11.75
N GLY A 102 11.53 1.52 -10.89
CA GLY A 102 11.23 2.93 -11.18
C GLY A 102 10.06 3.12 -12.15
N ARG A 103 9.37 2.06 -12.54
CA ARG A 103 8.17 2.14 -13.38
C ARG A 103 6.95 2.46 -12.53
N VAL A 104 6.01 3.17 -13.14
CA VAL A 104 4.73 3.56 -12.51
C VAL A 104 3.99 2.35 -11.94
N ASP A 105 3.85 1.29 -12.72
CA ASP A 105 3.12 0.07 -12.32
C ASP A 105 3.73 -0.57 -11.06
N SER A 106 5.06 -0.59 -10.95
CA SER A 106 5.76 -1.14 -9.79
C SER A 106 5.49 -0.33 -8.53
N VAL A 107 5.51 1.00 -8.65
CA VAL A 107 5.19 1.91 -7.54
C VAL A 107 3.72 1.76 -7.12
N LEU A 108 2.79 1.79 -8.07
CA LEU A 108 1.35 1.61 -7.80
C LEU A 108 1.06 0.28 -7.10
N ARG A 109 1.68 -0.82 -7.56
CA ARG A 109 1.54 -2.14 -6.95
C ARG A 109 1.99 -2.16 -5.48
N ILE A 110 3.09 -1.48 -5.14
CA ILE A 110 3.56 -1.40 -3.75
C ILE A 110 2.57 -0.63 -2.88
N TYR A 111 2.07 0.51 -3.36
CA TYR A 111 1.06 1.27 -2.64
C TYR A 111 -0.24 0.48 -2.41
N GLU A 112 -0.70 -0.26 -3.40
CA GLU A 112 -1.91 -1.08 -3.32
C GLU A 112 -1.71 -2.35 -2.48
N SER A 113 -0.72 -3.18 -2.87
CA SER A 113 -0.58 -4.53 -2.34
C SER A 113 0.14 -4.59 -1.00
N ILE A 114 1.07 -3.65 -0.74
CA ILE A 114 1.85 -3.68 0.50
C ILE A 114 1.30 -2.66 1.50
N ILE A 115 1.36 -1.38 1.16
CA ILE A 115 1.07 -0.31 2.12
C ILE A 115 -0.43 -0.24 2.45
N SER A 116 -1.31 -0.35 1.45
CA SER A 116 -2.75 -0.34 1.67
C SER A 116 -3.25 -1.65 2.28
N LYS A 117 -2.98 -2.78 1.64
CA LYS A 117 -3.49 -4.10 2.01
C LYS A 117 -2.99 -4.55 3.39
N TYR A 118 -1.70 -4.45 3.64
CA TYR A 118 -1.06 -4.94 4.86
C TYR A 118 -0.80 -3.85 5.90
N GLY A 119 -0.31 -2.68 5.50
CA GLY A 119 -0.11 -1.53 6.38
C GLY A 119 -1.41 -0.91 6.88
N ARG A 120 -2.51 -1.02 6.13
CA ARG A 120 -3.88 -0.60 6.50
C ARG A 120 -3.98 0.88 6.91
N LEU A 121 -3.06 1.72 6.44
CA LEU A 121 -3.10 3.15 6.74
C LEU A 121 -4.23 3.86 5.99
N TYR A 122 -4.49 3.41 4.77
CA TYR A 122 -5.55 3.92 3.88
C TYR A 122 -6.11 2.80 3.01
N ASN A 123 -7.22 3.05 2.33
CA ASN A 123 -7.68 2.26 1.19
C ASN A 123 -7.13 2.93 -0.08
N PHE A 124 -6.49 2.15 -0.92
CA PHE A 124 -5.94 2.59 -2.20
C PHE A 124 -6.89 2.25 -3.34
N ARG A 125 -7.07 3.19 -4.25
CA ARG A 125 -7.76 2.95 -5.51
C ARG A 125 -6.99 3.65 -6.63
N HIS A 126 -6.75 2.93 -7.71
CA HIS A 126 -6.18 3.48 -8.94
C HIS A 126 -7.17 3.27 -10.09
N VAL A 127 -7.36 4.30 -10.89
CA VAL A 127 -8.17 4.28 -12.11
C VAL A 127 -7.32 4.86 -13.23
N MET A 128 -7.35 4.20 -14.39
CA MET A 128 -6.68 4.65 -15.58
C MET A 128 -7.71 4.85 -16.70
N ASP A 129 -7.67 6.00 -17.35
CA ASP A 129 -8.43 6.33 -18.54
C ASP A 129 -7.47 6.82 -19.62
N GLY A 130 -7.20 5.96 -20.57
CA GLY A 130 -6.14 6.15 -21.54
C GLY A 130 -4.79 6.30 -20.85
N ARG A 131 -4.22 7.50 -20.90
CA ARG A 131 -2.94 7.86 -20.23
C ARG A 131 -3.13 8.65 -18.93
N ASN A 132 -4.38 8.96 -18.61
CA ASN A 132 -4.70 9.71 -17.40
C ASN A 132 -4.85 8.73 -16.22
N HIS A 133 -4.04 8.92 -15.20
CA HIS A 133 -4.08 8.14 -13.99
C HIS A 133 -4.68 8.96 -12.86
N THR A 134 -5.58 8.35 -12.12
CA THR A 134 -6.14 8.90 -10.87
C THR A 134 -5.89 7.92 -9.73
N ILE A 135 -5.19 8.38 -8.72
CA ILE A 135 -4.92 7.65 -7.48
C ILE A 135 -5.79 8.26 -6.38
N THR A 136 -6.41 7.43 -5.59
CA THR A 136 -7.20 7.86 -4.42
C THR A 136 -6.76 7.13 -3.18
N LEU A 137 -6.38 7.86 -2.14
CA LEU A 137 -6.13 7.35 -0.80
C LEU A 137 -7.26 7.81 0.11
N SER A 138 -8.07 6.89 0.62
CA SER A 138 -9.11 7.19 1.61
C SER A 138 -8.75 6.61 2.97
N HIS A 139 -8.86 7.41 4.03
CA HIS A 139 -8.46 7.06 5.39
C HIS A 139 -9.41 7.66 6.45
N LYS A 140 -9.10 7.48 7.73
CA LYS A 140 -9.86 8.03 8.87
C LYS A 140 -8.92 8.70 9.88
N MET A 141 -7.89 9.39 9.39
CA MET A 141 -6.80 9.90 10.22
C MET A 141 -6.71 11.44 10.25
N GLY A 142 -7.67 12.13 9.61
CA GLY A 142 -7.77 13.60 9.65
C GLY A 142 -6.89 14.32 8.61
N LYS A 143 -7.06 15.64 8.54
CA LYS A 143 -6.45 16.49 7.50
C LYS A 143 -4.92 16.43 7.51
N ASN A 144 -4.29 16.39 8.67
CA ASN A 144 -2.82 16.34 8.79
C ASN A 144 -2.23 15.11 8.07
N TRP A 145 -2.90 13.97 8.17
CA TRP A 145 -2.50 12.78 7.43
C TRP A 145 -2.75 12.89 5.94
N SER A 146 -3.79 13.61 5.50
CA SER A 146 -3.97 13.91 4.07
C SER A 146 -2.83 14.77 3.53
N ILE A 147 -2.36 15.77 4.29
CA ILE A 147 -1.21 16.59 3.92
C ILE A 147 0.05 15.72 3.81
N PHE A 148 0.33 14.90 4.82
CA PHE A 148 1.45 13.97 4.84
C PHE A 148 1.44 13.03 3.61
N PHE A 149 0.32 12.37 3.34
CA PHE A 149 0.21 11.43 2.21
C PHE A 149 0.33 12.13 0.86
N ALA A 150 -0.19 13.34 0.70
CA ALA A 150 -0.06 14.11 -0.53
C ALA A 150 1.40 14.45 -0.83
N GLU A 151 2.17 14.91 0.16
CA GLU A 151 3.59 15.22 -0.01
C GLU A 151 4.43 13.96 -0.24
N ASN A 152 4.11 12.87 0.46
CA ASN A 152 4.75 11.57 0.25
C ASN A 152 4.55 11.07 -1.18
N LEU A 153 3.31 11.06 -1.68
CA LEU A 153 2.99 10.67 -3.06
C LEU A 153 3.72 11.55 -4.07
N LYS A 154 3.64 12.88 -3.95
CA LYS A 154 4.33 13.81 -4.87
C LYS A 154 5.82 13.50 -4.95
N THR A 155 6.45 13.27 -3.80
CA THR A 155 7.88 13.01 -3.71
C THR A 155 8.25 11.69 -4.37
N ILE A 156 7.52 10.60 -4.08
CA ILE A 156 7.77 9.28 -4.70
C ILE A 156 7.59 9.33 -6.21
N PHE A 157 6.47 9.90 -6.70
CA PHE A 157 6.22 10.00 -8.13
C PHE A 157 7.20 10.95 -8.83
N GLY A 158 7.60 12.04 -8.17
CA GLY A 158 8.65 12.94 -8.67
C GLY A 158 9.98 12.24 -8.92
N ARG A 159 10.36 11.26 -8.09
CA ARG A 159 11.60 10.48 -8.25
C ARG A 159 11.62 9.59 -9.51
N ILE A 160 10.46 9.18 -9.98
CA ILE A 160 10.31 8.44 -11.23
C ILE A 160 9.95 9.34 -12.42
N GLY A 161 10.16 10.66 -12.27
CA GLY A 161 9.96 11.65 -13.33
C GLY A 161 8.51 12.01 -13.63
N ILE A 162 7.59 11.73 -12.70
CA ILE A 162 6.17 12.03 -12.83
C ILE A 162 5.80 13.23 -11.95
N THR A 163 5.20 14.25 -12.56
CA THR A 163 4.57 15.34 -11.83
C THR A 163 3.17 14.90 -11.42
N LEU A 164 2.95 14.76 -10.11
CA LEU A 164 1.66 14.39 -9.53
C LEU A 164 0.95 15.62 -9.01
N GLU A 165 -0.20 15.96 -9.57
CA GLU A 165 -1.11 16.96 -9.02
C GLU A 165 -1.94 16.32 -7.91
N THR A 166 -2.05 17.00 -6.76
CA THR A 166 -2.79 16.43 -5.61
C THR A 166 -3.87 17.40 -5.12
N GLU A 167 -5.02 16.82 -4.83
CA GLU A 167 -6.11 17.47 -4.09
C GLU A 167 -6.30 16.76 -2.75
N ILE A 168 -6.49 17.51 -1.67
CA ILE A 168 -6.66 16.97 -0.32
C ILE A 168 -7.97 17.43 0.31
N SER A 169 -8.61 16.51 1.03
CA SER A 169 -9.67 16.82 1.99
C SER A 169 -9.35 16.18 3.34
N THR A 170 -10.25 16.20 4.31
CA THR A 170 -9.99 15.74 5.67
C THR A 170 -9.50 14.27 5.74
N ASN A 171 -10.05 13.39 4.90
CA ASN A 171 -9.74 11.96 4.93
C ASN A 171 -9.52 11.38 3.53
N LEU A 172 -9.17 12.23 2.58
CA LEU A 172 -9.01 11.84 1.19
C LEU A 172 -7.86 12.61 0.55
N VAL A 173 -7.05 11.88 -0.19
CA VAL A 173 -6.06 12.43 -1.12
C VAL A 173 -6.35 11.87 -2.50
N THR A 174 -6.45 12.76 -3.48
CA THR A 174 -6.54 12.39 -4.89
C THR A 174 -5.30 12.90 -5.60
N GLY A 175 -4.57 12.01 -6.27
CA GLY A 175 -3.42 12.34 -7.11
C GLY A 175 -3.76 12.09 -8.57
N ARG A 176 -3.40 13.01 -9.48
CA ARG A 176 -3.58 12.87 -10.93
C ARG A 176 -2.28 13.09 -11.67
N PHE A 177 -2.05 12.27 -12.68
CA PHE A 177 -0.92 12.45 -13.60
C PHE A 177 -1.24 11.87 -14.97
N VAL A 178 -0.46 12.30 -15.97
CA VAL A 178 -0.51 11.76 -17.34
C VAL A 178 0.77 11.00 -17.61
N GLU A 179 0.65 9.74 -18.00
CA GLU A 179 1.81 8.93 -18.36
C GLU A 179 2.45 9.43 -19.67
N LYS A 180 3.77 9.66 -19.64
CA LYS A 180 4.51 10.10 -20.84
C LYS A 180 4.59 8.98 -21.87
N GLN A 181 4.60 9.33 -23.15
CA GLN A 181 4.85 8.33 -24.21
C GLN A 181 6.26 7.73 -24.05
N PRO A 182 6.39 6.40 -24.18
CA PRO A 182 7.72 5.81 -24.30
C PRO A 182 8.37 6.36 -25.57
N GLY A 183 9.43 7.17 -25.41
CA GLY A 183 10.21 7.68 -26.55
C GLY A 183 10.42 9.19 -26.67
N SER A 184 9.88 10.03 -25.76
CA SER A 184 10.17 11.48 -25.77
C SER A 184 11.35 11.86 -24.84
N THR A 185 12.47 11.19 -24.99
CA THR A 185 13.74 11.72 -24.50
C THR A 185 14.16 12.82 -25.45
N HIS A 186 14.09 14.06 -25.01
CA HIS A 186 14.70 15.19 -25.74
C HIS A 186 16.18 14.87 -25.96
N ARG A 187 16.54 14.81 -27.24
CA ARG A 187 17.94 14.85 -27.69
C ARG A 187 18.56 16.20 -27.31
#